data_4c701a9e3357e845a7d59d043c278fe7
#
_entry.id   4c701a9e3357e845a7d59d043c278fe7
#
_cell.length_a   1.000
_cell.length_b   1.000
_cell.length_c   1.000
_cell.angle_alpha   90.00
_cell.angle_beta   90.00
_cell.angle_gamma   90.00
#
_symmetry.space_group_name_H-M   'P 1'
#
loop_
_entity.id
_entity.type
_entity.pdbx_description
1 polymer ?
#
loop_
_entity_poly.entity_id
_entity_poly.type
_entity_poly.pdbx_seq_one_letter_code
_entity_poly.pdbx_strand_id
1 'polypeptide(L)'
;HFLFRPRLDLLAGLLAAGGRLIYETFAVGNEAYGKPSNPAFLLRPDELFRLARRTGLVVAGYEHGVTDRQQPALVQRLAAVRPPFDPESIPLVGPMDRRGVR
;
A
#
# COMPACT_ATOMS: atom_id res chain seq x y z
N HIS A 1 -13.47 3.28 7.45
CA HIS A 1 -12.38 2.70 6.73
C HIS A 1 -12.72 1.33 6.24
N PHE A 2 -13.02 1.25 5.03
CA PHE A 2 -13.70 0.10 4.48
C PHE A 2 -12.87 -0.51 3.36
N LEU A 3 -12.42 -1.74 3.54
CA LEU A 3 -11.66 -2.44 2.51
C LEU A 3 -12.63 -3.13 1.58
N PHE A 4 -12.75 -2.61 0.38
CA PHE A 4 -13.58 -3.22 -0.66
C PHE A 4 -12.69 -3.63 -1.82
N ARG A 5 -12.30 -4.90 -1.82
CA ARG A 5 -11.29 -5.42 -2.74
C ARG A 5 -11.63 -5.25 -4.22
N PRO A 6 -12.89 -5.47 -4.66
CA PRO A 6 -13.19 -5.27 -6.07
C PRO A 6 -12.96 -3.83 -6.53
N ARG A 7 -13.25 -2.85 -5.67
CA ARG A 7 -13.01 -1.44 -6.02
C ARG A 7 -11.52 -1.17 -6.14
N LEU A 8 -10.73 -1.75 -5.26
CA LEU A 8 -9.29 -1.55 -5.28
C LEU A 8 -8.69 -2.11 -6.56
N ASP A 9 -9.13 -3.30 -6.99
CA ASP A 9 -8.70 -3.88 -8.26
C ASP A 9 -9.09 -2.98 -9.42
N LEU A 10 -10.30 -2.46 -9.40
CA LEU A 10 -10.78 -1.58 -10.46
C LEU A 10 -9.95 -0.30 -10.56
N LEU A 11 -9.70 0.34 -9.41
CA LEU A 11 -8.91 1.57 -9.39
C LEU A 11 -7.50 1.34 -9.93
N ALA A 12 -6.87 0.26 -9.50
CA ALA A 12 -5.52 -0.06 -9.97
C ALA A 12 -5.51 -0.31 -11.47
N GLY A 13 -6.52 -1.02 -11.99
CA GLY A 13 -6.60 -1.34 -13.41
C GLY A 13 -6.91 -0.16 -14.31
N LEU A 14 -7.48 0.91 -13.75
CA LEU A 14 -7.88 2.08 -14.53
C LEU A 14 -6.78 3.14 -14.65
N LEU A 15 -5.66 2.95 -13.98
CA LEU A 15 -4.59 3.93 -14.04
C LEU A 15 -4.01 4.03 -15.45
N ALA A 16 -3.91 5.26 -15.94
CA ALA A 16 -3.26 5.54 -17.22
C ALA A 16 -1.75 5.50 -17.06
N ALA A 17 -1.03 5.48 -18.19
CA ALA A 17 0.42 5.52 -18.18
C ALA A 17 0.92 6.67 -17.33
N GLY A 18 1.88 6.39 -16.45
CA GLY A 18 2.42 7.38 -15.51
C GLY A 18 1.56 7.60 -14.29
N GLY A 19 0.35 7.05 -14.26
CA GLY A 19 -0.52 7.17 -13.09
C GLY A 19 0.01 6.41 -11.90
N ARG A 20 -0.25 6.92 -10.71
CA ARG A 20 0.27 6.36 -9.45
C ARG A 20 -0.86 5.91 -8.55
N LEU A 21 -0.62 4.82 -7.86
CA LEU A 21 -1.50 4.36 -6.79
C LEU A 21 -0.71 4.45 -5.49
N ILE A 22 -1.21 5.24 -4.55
CA ILE A 22 -0.64 5.35 -3.21
C ILE A 22 -1.75 4.95 -2.25
N TYR A 23 -1.52 3.88 -1.51
CA TYR A 23 -2.58 3.31 -0.70
C TYR A 23 -2.04 2.73 0.59
N GLU A 24 -2.76 2.97 1.67
CA GLU A 24 -2.42 2.39 2.97
C GLU A 24 -3.71 1.94 3.64
N THR A 25 -3.73 0.73 4.19
CA THR A 25 -4.81 0.30 5.05
C THR A 25 -4.34 -0.80 5.98
N PHE A 26 -5.24 -1.24 6.83
CA PHE A 26 -4.94 -2.15 7.93
C PHE A 26 -4.71 -3.57 7.43
N ALA A 27 -3.81 -4.28 8.09
CA ALA A 27 -3.45 -5.66 7.74
C ALA A 27 -3.79 -6.62 8.87
N VAL A 28 -3.86 -7.89 8.54
CA VAL A 28 -4.10 -8.95 9.52
C VAL A 28 -3.05 -8.86 10.63
N GLY A 29 -3.52 -8.89 11.86
CA GLY A 29 -2.70 -8.62 13.04
C GLY A 29 -3.07 -7.31 13.71
N ASN A 30 -3.76 -6.42 12.98
CA ASN A 30 -4.16 -5.14 13.54
C ASN A 30 -5.12 -5.28 14.71
N GLU A 31 -5.79 -6.41 14.83
CA GLU A 31 -6.71 -6.65 15.95
C GLU A 31 -5.99 -6.57 17.30
N ALA A 32 -4.67 -6.77 17.32
CA ALA A 32 -3.89 -6.61 18.54
C ALA A 32 -3.72 -5.15 18.94
N TYR A 33 -3.99 -4.24 18.03
CA TYR A 33 -3.80 -2.80 18.26
C TYR A 33 -5.12 -2.04 18.34
N GLY A 34 -6.22 -2.65 17.92
CA GLY A 34 -7.50 -1.99 17.94
C GLY A 34 -8.36 -2.37 16.76
N LYS A 35 -9.18 -1.43 16.35
CA LYS A 35 -10.07 -1.64 15.21
C LYS A 35 -9.48 -1.01 13.96
N PRO A 36 -9.81 -1.55 12.79
CA PRO A 36 -10.69 -2.68 12.55
C PRO A 36 -10.06 -3.98 12.99
N SER A 37 -10.90 -4.92 13.44
CA SER A 37 -10.46 -6.23 13.89
C SER A 37 -11.10 -7.36 13.07
N ASN A 38 -12.12 -7.06 12.26
CA ASN A 38 -12.77 -8.05 11.44
C ASN A 38 -11.83 -8.43 10.28
N PRO A 39 -11.46 -9.71 10.14
CA PRO A 39 -10.55 -10.14 9.09
C PRO A 39 -10.99 -9.73 7.68
N ALA A 40 -12.29 -9.55 7.44
CA ALA A 40 -12.78 -9.12 6.13
C ALA A 40 -12.28 -7.73 5.74
N PHE A 41 -11.86 -6.92 6.72
CA PHE A 41 -11.38 -5.56 6.51
C PHE A 41 -9.86 -5.45 6.62
N LEU A 42 -9.17 -6.58 6.72
CA LEU A 42 -7.73 -6.59 6.92
C LEU A 42 -7.05 -7.23 5.74
N LEU A 43 -5.98 -6.60 5.28
CA LEU A 43 -5.18 -7.13 4.18
C LEU A 43 -4.42 -8.36 4.63
N ARG A 44 -4.37 -9.36 3.77
CA ARG A 44 -3.51 -10.53 3.98
C ARG A 44 -2.06 -10.16 3.65
N PRO A 45 -1.09 -10.96 4.12
CA PRO A 45 0.32 -10.67 3.80
C PRO A 45 0.53 -10.51 2.31
N ASP A 46 1.27 -9.46 1.94
CA ASP A 46 1.64 -9.11 0.56
C ASP A 46 0.45 -8.82 -0.35
N GLU A 47 -0.72 -8.59 0.19
CA GLU A 47 -1.92 -8.44 -0.65
C GLU A 47 -1.82 -7.23 -1.56
N LEU A 48 -1.34 -6.09 -1.07
CA LEU A 48 -1.18 -4.91 -1.91
C LEU A 48 -0.07 -5.09 -2.94
N PHE A 49 0.99 -5.79 -2.56
CA PHE A 49 2.07 -6.09 -3.49
C PHE A 49 1.55 -6.94 -4.64
N ARG A 50 0.77 -7.96 -4.33
CA ARG A 50 0.18 -8.84 -5.35
C ARG A 50 -0.81 -8.10 -6.22
N LEU A 51 -1.57 -7.17 -5.64
CA LEU A 51 -2.47 -6.32 -6.40
C LEU A 51 -1.71 -5.56 -7.49
N ALA A 52 -0.60 -4.94 -7.12
CA ALA A 52 0.21 -4.20 -8.08
C ALA A 52 0.71 -5.11 -9.19
N ARG A 53 1.21 -6.29 -8.81
CA ARG A 53 1.76 -7.23 -9.79
C ARG A 53 0.71 -7.73 -10.77
N ARG A 54 -0.46 -8.13 -10.29
CA ARG A 54 -1.46 -8.68 -11.21
C ARG A 54 -2.14 -7.62 -12.06
N THR A 55 -2.09 -6.36 -11.66
CA THR A 55 -2.66 -5.27 -12.45
C THR A 55 -1.62 -4.58 -13.33
N GLY A 56 -0.39 -5.10 -13.36
CA GLY A 56 0.65 -4.61 -14.23
C GLY A 56 1.35 -3.35 -13.77
N LEU A 57 1.20 -2.98 -12.50
CA LEU A 57 1.87 -1.80 -11.95
C LEU A 57 3.29 -2.15 -11.54
N VAL A 58 4.17 -1.16 -11.62
CA VAL A 58 5.53 -1.27 -11.10
C VAL A 58 5.51 -0.78 -9.65
N VAL A 59 6.02 -1.61 -8.74
CA VAL A 59 6.05 -1.26 -7.33
C VAL A 59 7.22 -0.32 -7.08
N ALA A 60 6.92 0.89 -6.64
CA ALA A 60 7.94 1.88 -6.27
C ALA A 60 8.25 1.83 -4.79
N GLY A 61 7.30 1.37 -3.97
CA GLY A 61 7.52 1.19 -2.54
C GLY A 61 6.44 0.31 -1.93
N TYR A 62 6.85 -0.52 -0.98
CA TYR A 62 5.92 -1.37 -0.26
C TYR A 62 6.42 -1.58 1.15
N GLU A 63 5.52 -1.43 2.11
CA GLU A 63 5.83 -1.65 3.51
C GLU A 63 4.72 -2.43 4.19
N HIS A 64 5.11 -3.22 5.17
CA HIS A 64 4.19 -3.98 6.00
C HIS A 64 4.72 -3.93 7.41
N GLY A 65 3.95 -3.37 8.33
CA GLY A 65 4.42 -3.28 9.70
C GLY A 65 3.58 -2.36 10.56
N VAL A 66 4.06 -2.16 11.78
CA VAL A 66 3.37 -1.34 12.76
C VAL A 66 3.79 0.11 12.60
N THR A 67 2.81 1.00 12.56
CA THR A 67 3.08 2.42 12.40
C THR A 67 3.71 2.99 13.66
N ASP A 68 4.57 3.99 13.47
CA ASP A 68 5.16 4.75 14.57
C ASP A 68 4.31 5.99 14.80
N ARG A 69 3.12 5.76 15.33
CA ARG A 69 2.13 6.81 15.60
C ARG A 69 1.65 6.69 17.02
N GLN A 70 1.03 7.75 17.52
CA GLN A 70 0.50 7.75 18.88
C GLN A 70 -0.47 6.59 19.10
N GLN A 71 -1.28 6.28 18.09
CA GLN A 71 -2.15 5.11 18.10
C GLN A 71 -1.59 4.13 17.08
N PRO A 72 -0.77 3.14 17.52
CA PRO A 72 -0.15 2.20 16.58
C PRO A 72 -1.17 1.35 15.84
N ALA A 73 -0.84 0.97 14.63
CA ALA A 73 -1.67 0.09 13.84
C ALA A 73 -0.78 -0.74 12.93
N LEU A 74 -1.21 -1.95 12.61
CA LEU A 74 -0.51 -2.80 11.66
C LEU A 74 -1.11 -2.56 10.28
N VAL A 75 -0.28 -2.11 9.35
CA VAL A 75 -0.73 -1.67 8.04
C VAL A 75 0.15 -2.22 6.93
N GLN A 76 -0.37 -2.17 5.72
CA GLN A 76 0.41 -2.26 4.50
C GLN A 76 0.32 -0.93 3.77
N ARG A 77 1.43 -0.54 3.15
CA ARG A 77 1.53 0.65 2.32
C ARG A 77 2.05 0.26 0.96
N LEU A 78 1.50 0.87 -0.07
CA LEU A 78 1.93 0.62 -1.44
C LEU A 78 2.06 1.94 -2.17
N ALA A 79 3.16 2.10 -2.90
CA ALA A 79 3.30 3.11 -3.92
C ALA A 79 3.64 2.39 -5.21
N ALA A 80 2.83 2.57 -6.23
CA ALA A 80 3.00 1.87 -7.50
C ALA A 80 2.68 2.81 -8.65
N VAL A 81 3.20 2.49 -9.83
CA VAL A 81 3.06 3.36 -10.99
C VAL A 81 2.75 2.53 -12.22
N ARG A 82 1.90 3.07 -13.10
CA ARG A 82 1.53 2.43 -14.36
C ARG A 82 2.59 2.70 -15.43
N PRO A 83 3.23 1.66 -15.97
CA PRO A 83 4.13 1.86 -17.10
C PRO A 83 3.34 2.16 -18.39
N PRO A 84 3.93 2.82 -19.38
CA PRO A 84 5.26 3.42 -19.30
C PRO A 84 5.27 4.73 -18.51
N PHE A 85 6.41 5.02 -17.90
CA PHE A 85 6.57 6.24 -17.13
C PHE A 85 8.02 6.67 -17.21
N ASP A 86 8.27 7.96 -16.93
CA ASP A 86 9.61 8.50 -16.84
C ASP A 86 10.22 8.05 -15.51
N PRO A 87 11.33 7.29 -15.53
CA PRO A 87 11.94 6.86 -14.27
C PRO A 87 12.32 8.01 -13.34
N GLU A 88 12.65 9.17 -13.90
CA GLU A 88 13.01 10.32 -13.09
C GLU A 88 11.82 10.93 -12.38
N SER A 89 10.59 10.55 -12.75
CA SER A 89 9.41 11.02 -12.06
C SER A 89 9.21 10.32 -10.72
N ILE A 90 10.04 9.31 -10.40
CA ILE A 90 9.93 8.55 -9.16
C ILE A 90 11.28 8.60 -8.45
N PRO A 91 11.61 9.73 -7.83
CA PRO A 91 12.89 9.86 -7.16
C PRO A 91 12.94 8.98 -5.91
N LEU A 92 14.09 8.36 -5.69
CA LEU A 92 14.37 7.71 -4.43
C LEU A 92 14.92 8.76 -3.48
N VAL A 93 14.30 8.84 -2.32
CA VAL A 93 14.71 9.82 -1.30
C VAL A 93 15.57 9.18 -0.23
N GLY A 94 16.20 8.08 -0.57
CA GLY A 94 16.99 7.31 0.37
C GLY A 94 16.13 6.39 1.19
N PRO A 95 16.76 5.54 2.00
CA PRO A 95 16.00 4.62 2.83
C PRO A 95 15.18 5.40 3.83
N MET A 96 13.96 4.99 4.02
CA MET A 96 13.11 5.56 5.04
C MET A 96 13.58 5.01 6.38
N ASP A 97 13.83 5.87 7.34
CA ASP A 97 14.13 5.39 8.68
C ASP A 97 12.82 4.94 9.33
N ARG A 98 12.94 4.36 10.52
CA ARG A 98 11.76 3.78 11.15
C ARG A 98 10.74 4.81 11.60
N ARG A 99 11.09 6.10 11.53
CA ARG A 99 10.16 7.19 11.84
C ARG A 99 9.52 7.75 10.59
N GLY A 100 9.90 7.25 9.42
CA GLY A 100 9.41 7.76 8.16
C GLY A 100 10.11 9.04 7.72
N VAL A 101 11.26 9.33 8.26
CA VAL A 101 12.05 10.53 7.97
C VAL A 101 13.17 10.16 7.01
N ARG A 102 13.39 11.03 6.05
CA ARG A 102 14.47 10.88 5.08
C ARG A 102 15.69 11.67 5.50
#